data_2d201cc54955d18717c42c32ffdf3aac
#
_entry.id   2d201cc54955d18717c42c32ffdf3aac
#
_cell.length_a   1.000
_cell.length_b   1.000
_cell.length_c   1.000
_cell.angle_alpha   90.00
_cell.angle_beta   90.00
_cell.angle_gamma   90.00
#
_symmetry.space_group_name_H-M   'P 1'
#
loop_
_entity.id
_entity.type
_entity.pdbx_description
1 polymer ?
#
loop_
_entity_poly.entity_id
_entity_poly.type
_entity_poly.pdbx_seq_one_letter_code
_entity_poly.pdbx_strand_id
1 'polypeptide(L)'
;LPFTYPPFAALVFLPFAFLPLEVGKAIMVLGTTAAAWWLSATIYNYAQTSGRALPLQGRLGRTGTIAVLTIVVMLCGPWRRTFHLMQINPLIMALILADFVRPATRVPRGVLVGIAGGLKLTPLVFGLILLVRRDWKGIAALVATFLATIAIGFILLPNEAPQFWFSAI
;
A
#
# COMPACT_ATOMS: atom_id res chain seq x y z
N LEU A 1 -19.86 2.01 -13.26
CA LEU A 1 -19.78 1.88 -11.80
C LEU A 1 -19.26 3.19 -11.23
N PRO A 2 -19.85 3.75 -10.17
CA PRO A 2 -19.36 4.98 -9.56
C PRO A 2 -17.93 4.76 -9.03
N PHE A 3 -17.09 5.80 -9.13
CA PHE A 3 -15.74 5.80 -8.58
C PHE A 3 -15.84 5.88 -7.05
N THR A 4 -15.52 4.79 -6.37
CA THR A 4 -15.72 4.63 -4.92
C THR A 4 -14.48 4.98 -4.09
N TYR A 5 -13.42 5.50 -4.70
CA TYR A 5 -12.20 5.90 -4.01
C TYR A 5 -12.25 7.39 -3.62
N PRO A 6 -11.53 7.80 -2.56
CA PRO A 6 -11.43 9.21 -2.19
C PRO A 6 -10.90 10.09 -3.33
N PRO A 7 -11.24 11.40 -3.37
CA PRO A 7 -10.80 12.32 -4.41
C PRO A 7 -9.29 12.37 -4.62
N PHE A 8 -8.51 12.23 -3.56
CA PHE A 8 -7.05 12.12 -3.65
C PHE A 8 -6.59 10.95 -4.52
N ALA A 9 -7.29 9.82 -4.48
CA ALA A 9 -6.97 8.68 -5.33
C ALA A 9 -7.21 9.01 -6.82
N ALA A 10 -8.25 9.77 -7.14
CA ALA A 10 -8.50 10.22 -8.52
C ALA A 10 -7.31 11.04 -9.06
N LEU A 11 -6.73 11.92 -8.24
CA LEU A 11 -5.54 12.69 -8.61
C LEU A 11 -4.32 11.79 -8.85
N VAL A 12 -4.10 10.79 -8.00
CA VAL A 12 -3.00 9.82 -8.16
C VAL A 12 -3.18 8.96 -9.41
N PHE A 13 -4.42 8.64 -9.77
CA PHE A 13 -4.72 7.88 -10.98
C PHE A 13 -4.82 8.72 -12.25
N LEU A 14 -4.92 10.04 -12.14
CA LEU A 14 -5.06 10.93 -13.28
C LEU A 14 -4.01 10.70 -14.39
N PRO A 15 -2.70 10.50 -14.11
CA PRO A 15 -1.73 10.21 -15.13
C PRO A 15 -2.06 8.98 -15.99
N PHE A 16 -2.73 7.98 -15.41
CA PHE A 16 -3.12 6.76 -16.14
C PHE A 16 -4.19 7.02 -17.20
N ALA A 17 -4.99 8.09 -17.05
CA ALA A 17 -6.01 8.46 -18.03
C ALA A 17 -5.40 8.92 -19.38
N PHE A 18 -4.15 9.35 -19.37
CA PHE A 18 -3.41 9.79 -20.57
C PHE A 18 -2.55 8.69 -21.18
N LEU A 19 -2.49 7.51 -20.56
CA LEU A 19 -1.69 6.39 -21.05
C LEU A 19 -2.53 5.43 -21.88
N PRO A 20 -1.94 4.81 -22.94
CA PRO A 20 -2.56 3.66 -23.59
C PRO A 20 -2.88 2.57 -22.55
N LEU A 21 -4.02 1.90 -22.71
CA LEU A 21 -4.51 0.91 -21.75
C LEU A 21 -3.46 -0.18 -21.45
N GLU A 22 -2.73 -0.63 -22.45
CA GLU A 22 -1.71 -1.67 -22.29
C GLU A 22 -0.51 -1.20 -21.47
N VAL A 23 -0.14 0.09 -21.58
CA VAL A 23 0.91 0.70 -20.75
C VAL A 23 0.45 0.79 -19.30
N GLY A 24 -0.79 1.23 -19.06
CA GLY A 24 -1.38 1.27 -17.72
C GLY A 24 -1.42 -0.12 -17.06
N LYS A 25 -1.85 -1.14 -17.81
CA LYS A 25 -1.82 -2.54 -17.34
C LYS A 25 -0.40 -2.99 -17.01
N ALA A 26 0.58 -2.72 -17.89
CA ALA A 26 1.97 -3.09 -17.65
C ALA A 26 2.53 -2.47 -16.37
N ILE A 27 2.27 -1.18 -16.13
CA ILE A 27 2.68 -0.48 -14.90
C ILE A 27 2.06 -1.15 -13.67
N MET A 28 0.77 -1.48 -13.70
CA MET A 28 0.09 -2.14 -12.59
C MET A 28 0.63 -3.56 -12.31
N VAL A 29 0.91 -4.33 -13.38
CA VAL A 29 1.51 -5.66 -13.28
C VAL A 29 2.91 -5.58 -12.67
N LEU A 30 3.76 -4.69 -13.19
CA LEU A 30 5.11 -4.49 -12.67
C LEU A 30 5.10 -4.00 -11.22
N GLY A 31 4.26 -3.03 -10.90
CA GLY A 31 4.12 -2.50 -9.53
C GLY A 31 3.64 -3.58 -8.55
N THR A 32 2.64 -4.38 -8.93
CA THR A 32 2.14 -5.49 -8.11
C THR A 32 3.20 -6.57 -7.90
N THR A 33 3.94 -6.92 -8.96
CA THR A 33 5.03 -7.91 -8.90
C THR A 33 6.19 -7.39 -8.04
N ALA A 34 6.56 -6.11 -8.19
CA ALA A 34 7.58 -5.49 -7.36
C ALA A 34 7.17 -5.44 -5.88
N ALA A 35 5.90 -5.14 -5.58
CA ALA A 35 5.38 -5.18 -4.21
C ALA A 35 5.44 -6.60 -3.62
N ALA A 36 5.09 -7.63 -4.39
CA ALA A 36 5.20 -9.03 -3.99
C ALA A 36 6.66 -9.44 -3.72
N TRP A 37 7.58 -9.03 -4.59
CA TRP A 37 9.01 -9.26 -4.41
C TRP A 37 9.54 -8.59 -3.14
N TRP A 38 9.20 -7.32 -2.95
CA TRP A 38 9.62 -6.57 -1.77
C TRP A 38 9.06 -7.19 -0.48
N LEU A 39 7.79 -7.61 -0.47
CA LEU A 39 7.19 -8.33 0.66
C LEU A 39 7.96 -9.62 0.95
N SER A 40 8.24 -10.42 -0.08
CA SER A 40 8.97 -11.70 0.05
C SER A 40 10.39 -11.49 0.58
N ALA A 41 11.08 -10.43 0.10
CA ALA A 41 12.40 -10.06 0.60
C ALA A 41 12.33 -9.60 2.07
N THR A 42 11.29 -8.88 2.46
CA THR A 42 11.05 -8.47 3.85
C THR A 42 10.82 -9.68 4.77
N ILE A 43 9.99 -10.63 4.33
CA ILE A 43 9.76 -11.90 5.06
C ILE A 43 11.07 -12.69 5.21
N TYR A 44 11.83 -12.80 4.12
CA TYR A 44 13.13 -13.47 4.14
C TYR A 44 14.08 -12.83 5.17
N ASN A 45 14.26 -11.52 5.10
CA ASN A 45 15.15 -10.79 6.01
C ASN A 45 14.69 -10.93 7.48
N TYR A 46 13.39 -10.85 7.73
CA TYR A 46 12.83 -11.04 9.06
C TYR A 46 13.08 -12.46 9.60
N ALA A 47 12.92 -13.48 8.76
CA ALA A 47 13.22 -14.86 9.15
C ALA A 47 14.69 -15.04 9.54
N GLN A 48 15.63 -14.44 8.76
CA GLN A 48 17.07 -14.50 9.06
C GLN A 48 17.38 -13.83 10.40
N THR A 49 16.88 -12.63 10.64
CA THR A 49 17.12 -11.91 11.91
C THR A 49 16.48 -12.59 13.12
N SER A 50 15.44 -13.39 12.90
CA SER A 50 14.77 -14.18 13.93
C SER A 50 15.36 -15.59 14.13
N GLY A 51 16.46 -15.92 13.45
CA GLY A 51 17.09 -17.24 13.52
C GLY A 51 16.25 -18.37 12.92
N ARG A 52 15.25 -18.08 12.10
CA ARG A 52 14.36 -19.05 11.46
C ARG A 52 14.85 -19.38 10.05
N ALA A 53 15.21 -20.63 9.82
CA ALA A 53 15.50 -21.10 8.47
C ALA A 53 14.20 -21.22 7.64
N LEU A 54 14.23 -20.69 6.41
CA LEU A 54 13.14 -20.87 5.47
C LEU A 54 13.33 -22.16 4.66
N PRO A 55 12.25 -22.85 4.30
CA PRO A 55 12.32 -24.00 3.41
C PRO A 55 13.08 -23.65 2.12
N LEU A 56 13.86 -24.60 1.61
CA LEU A 56 14.64 -24.48 0.37
C LEU A 56 15.79 -23.45 0.38
N GLN A 57 15.99 -22.67 1.46
CA GLN A 57 17.03 -21.64 1.54
C GLN A 57 18.43 -22.21 1.26
N GLY A 58 18.75 -23.39 1.83
CA GLY A 58 20.05 -24.04 1.63
C GLY A 58 20.30 -24.51 0.20
N ARG A 59 19.23 -24.75 -0.59
CA ARG A 59 19.33 -25.21 -1.99
C ARG A 59 19.28 -24.06 -3.00
N LEU A 60 18.44 -23.06 -2.75
CA LEU A 60 18.15 -21.99 -3.71
C LEU A 60 18.90 -20.70 -3.43
N GLY A 61 19.55 -20.58 -2.28
CA GLY A 61 20.15 -19.35 -1.82
C GLY A 61 19.11 -18.24 -1.58
N ARG A 62 19.57 -17.01 -1.35
CA ARG A 62 18.72 -15.87 -1.03
C ARG A 62 17.73 -15.53 -2.15
N THR A 63 18.23 -15.29 -3.35
CA THR A 63 17.42 -14.83 -4.49
C THR A 63 16.39 -15.88 -4.90
N GLY A 64 16.79 -17.15 -4.97
CA GLY A 64 15.88 -18.24 -5.33
C GLY A 64 14.78 -18.43 -4.29
N THR A 65 15.08 -18.32 -2.99
CA THR A 65 14.07 -18.41 -1.93
C THR A 65 13.08 -17.23 -2.02
N ILE A 66 13.57 -16.00 -2.25
CA ILE A 66 12.70 -14.83 -2.45
C ILE A 66 11.82 -15.02 -3.68
N ALA A 67 12.35 -15.53 -4.79
CA ALA A 67 11.59 -15.79 -6.01
C ALA A 67 10.45 -16.80 -5.76
N VAL A 68 10.73 -17.90 -5.08
CA VAL A 68 9.71 -18.89 -4.71
C VAL A 68 8.65 -18.28 -3.80
N LEU A 69 9.04 -17.52 -2.78
CA LEU A 69 8.09 -16.82 -1.92
C LEU A 69 7.21 -15.85 -2.72
N THR A 70 7.80 -15.13 -3.68
CA THR A 70 7.06 -14.20 -4.55
C THR A 70 6.00 -14.95 -5.37
N ILE A 71 6.36 -16.09 -5.96
CA ILE A 71 5.41 -16.92 -6.70
C ILE A 71 4.29 -17.40 -5.78
N VAL A 72 4.62 -17.88 -4.58
CA VAL A 72 3.61 -18.31 -3.59
C VAL A 72 2.67 -17.19 -3.22
N VAL A 73 3.19 -15.98 -2.94
CA VAL A 73 2.38 -14.78 -2.65
C VAL A 73 1.46 -14.47 -3.82
N MET A 74 1.95 -14.46 -5.04
CA MET A 74 1.14 -14.13 -6.24
C MET A 74 0.07 -15.18 -6.54
N LEU A 75 0.30 -16.45 -6.19
CA LEU A 75 -0.67 -17.53 -6.34
C LEU A 75 -1.72 -17.54 -5.21
N CYS A 76 -1.49 -16.89 -4.09
CA CYS A 76 -2.49 -16.77 -3.03
C CYS A 76 -3.77 -16.11 -3.54
N GLY A 77 -4.93 -16.62 -3.11
CA GLY A 77 -6.24 -16.20 -3.60
C GLY A 77 -6.47 -14.68 -3.62
N PRO A 78 -6.20 -13.94 -2.50
CA PRO A 78 -6.35 -12.48 -2.46
C PRO A 78 -5.48 -11.74 -3.49
N TRP A 79 -4.21 -12.14 -3.64
CA TRP A 79 -3.29 -11.54 -4.61
C TRP A 79 -3.70 -11.84 -6.04
N ARG A 80 -4.03 -13.09 -6.34
CA ARG A 80 -4.48 -13.50 -7.66
C ARG A 80 -5.72 -12.72 -8.10
N ARG A 81 -6.71 -12.58 -7.21
CA ARG A 81 -7.93 -11.82 -7.51
C ARG A 81 -7.63 -10.33 -7.74
N THR A 82 -6.80 -9.74 -6.90
CA THR A 82 -6.39 -8.34 -7.03
C THR A 82 -5.61 -8.09 -8.34
N PHE A 83 -4.75 -9.02 -8.72
CA PHE A 83 -4.01 -8.98 -9.97
C PHE A 83 -4.95 -9.03 -11.19
N HIS A 84 -5.94 -9.94 -11.20
CA HIS A 84 -6.94 -10.00 -12.28
C HIS A 84 -7.79 -8.74 -12.39
N LEU A 85 -8.11 -8.11 -11.27
CA LEU A 85 -8.93 -6.90 -11.24
C LEU A 85 -8.12 -5.61 -11.38
N MET A 86 -6.80 -5.69 -11.58
CA MET A 86 -5.88 -4.55 -11.65
C MET A 86 -6.06 -3.55 -10.49
N GLN A 87 -6.28 -4.06 -9.27
CA GLN A 87 -6.51 -3.23 -8.11
C GLN A 87 -5.20 -2.75 -7.47
N ILE A 88 -5.22 -1.55 -6.89
CA ILE A 88 -4.07 -0.94 -6.19
C ILE A 88 -3.77 -1.57 -4.81
N ASN A 89 -4.59 -2.51 -4.33
CA ASN A 89 -4.46 -3.09 -2.98
C ASN A 89 -3.03 -3.58 -2.63
N PRO A 90 -2.26 -4.25 -3.52
CA PRO A 90 -0.89 -4.66 -3.21
C PRO A 90 0.05 -3.49 -2.93
N LEU A 91 -0.13 -2.37 -3.65
CA LEU A 91 0.67 -1.16 -3.44
C LEU A 91 0.30 -0.47 -2.13
N ILE A 92 -1.00 -0.41 -1.83
CA ILE A 92 -1.50 0.08 -0.53
C ILE A 92 -0.93 -0.77 0.61
N MET A 93 -0.96 -2.11 0.49
CA MET A 93 -0.38 -3.01 1.48
C MET A 93 1.12 -2.79 1.65
N ALA A 94 1.85 -2.59 0.54
CA ALA A 94 3.28 -2.29 0.59
C ALA A 94 3.55 -0.97 1.35
N LEU A 95 2.75 0.08 1.14
CA LEU A 95 2.85 1.34 1.89
C LEU A 95 2.65 1.12 3.39
N ILE A 96 1.59 0.39 3.77
CA ILE A 96 1.28 0.11 5.18
C ILE A 96 2.43 -0.67 5.82
N LEU A 97 2.88 -1.76 5.19
CA LEU A 97 3.99 -2.56 5.71
C LEU A 97 5.28 -1.75 5.79
N ALA A 98 5.60 -0.95 4.76
CA ALA A 98 6.77 -0.10 4.77
C ALA A 98 6.76 0.86 5.97
N ASP A 99 5.61 1.39 6.35
CA ASP A 99 5.50 2.29 7.51
C ASP A 99 5.90 1.60 8.82
N PHE A 100 5.55 0.32 8.98
CA PHE A 100 5.83 -0.43 10.20
C PHE A 100 7.20 -1.14 10.21
N VAL A 101 7.72 -1.56 9.04
CA VAL A 101 8.96 -2.37 8.94
C VAL A 101 10.20 -1.51 8.73
N ARG A 102 10.05 -0.27 8.23
CA ARG A 102 11.19 0.62 8.00
C ARG A 102 11.96 0.89 9.29
N PRO A 103 13.30 1.06 9.21
CA PRO A 103 14.08 1.48 10.36
C PRO A 103 13.61 2.84 10.88
N ALA A 104 14.01 3.20 12.09
CA ALA A 104 13.72 4.51 12.65
C ALA A 104 14.28 5.61 11.73
N THR A 105 13.42 6.53 11.32
CA THR A 105 13.74 7.66 10.44
C THR A 105 13.23 8.96 11.07
N ARG A 106 13.61 10.11 10.49
CA ARG A 106 13.08 11.42 10.90
C ARG A 106 11.57 11.54 10.64
N VAL A 107 11.04 10.78 9.69
CA VAL A 107 9.61 10.76 9.37
C VAL A 107 8.88 9.85 10.36
N PRO A 108 7.91 10.32 11.14
CA PRO A 108 7.15 9.50 12.08
C PRO A 108 6.44 8.34 11.38
N ARG A 109 6.20 7.25 12.11
CA ARG A 109 5.27 6.19 11.65
C ARG A 109 3.86 6.79 11.52
N GLY A 110 3.02 6.19 10.70
CA GLY A 110 1.68 6.69 10.42
C GLY A 110 1.58 7.55 9.15
N VAL A 111 2.67 8.17 8.68
CA VAL A 111 2.66 8.98 7.44
C VAL A 111 2.23 8.14 6.23
N LEU A 112 2.85 6.97 6.01
CA LEU A 112 2.50 6.14 4.85
C LEU A 112 1.11 5.50 5.00
N VAL A 113 0.70 5.18 6.23
CA VAL A 113 -0.68 4.74 6.52
C VAL A 113 -1.68 5.85 6.22
N GLY A 114 -1.36 7.12 6.55
CA GLY A 114 -2.19 8.28 6.23
C GLY A 114 -2.34 8.50 4.72
N ILE A 115 -1.24 8.38 3.94
CA ILE A 115 -1.28 8.42 2.47
C ILE A 115 -2.14 7.27 1.93
N ALA A 116 -1.93 6.05 2.43
CA ALA A 116 -2.72 4.89 2.04
C ALA A 116 -4.21 5.10 2.33
N GLY A 117 -4.53 5.74 3.48
CA GLY A 117 -5.90 6.15 3.86
C GLY A 117 -6.51 7.14 2.87
N GLY A 118 -5.71 8.06 2.33
CA GLY A 118 -6.13 8.99 1.27
C GLY A 118 -6.41 8.31 -0.07
N LEU A 119 -5.77 7.18 -0.35
CA LEU A 119 -6.06 6.37 -1.53
C LEU A 119 -7.29 5.48 -1.33
N LYS A 120 -7.46 4.94 -0.13
CA LYS A 120 -8.56 4.07 0.26
C LYS A 120 -8.75 4.13 1.77
N LEU A 121 -9.97 4.28 2.27
CA LEU A 121 -10.22 4.49 3.70
C LEU A 121 -9.84 3.30 4.59
N THR A 122 -9.93 2.08 4.07
CA THR A 122 -9.66 0.85 4.84
C THR A 122 -8.27 0.78 5.51
N PRO A 123 -7.17 1.29 4.95
CA PRO A 123 -5.86 1.38 5.62
C PRO A 123 -5.86 2.09 6.97
N LEU A 124 -6.79 3.00 7.23
CA LEU A 124 -6.85 3.74 8.50
C LEU A 124 -7.02 2.82 9.70
N VAL A 125 -7.57 1.62 9.52
CA VAL A 125 -7.68 0.60 10.59
C VAL A 125 -6.32 0.25 11.19
N PHE A 126 -5.24 0.35 10.41
CA PHE A 126 -3.87 0.10 10.90
C PHE A 126 -3.38 1.16 11.89
N GLY A 127 -4.08 2.30 11.99
CA GLY A 127 -3.88 3.27 13.07
C GLY A 127 -4.12 2.68 14.46
N LEU A 128 -4.94 1.62 14.58
CA LEU A 128 -5.13 0.88 15.83
C LEU A 128 -3.82 0.29 16.35
N ILE A 129 -2.90 -0.11 15.48
CA ILE A 129 -1.57 -0.62 15.89
C ILE A 129 -0.79 0.50 16.60
N LEU A 130 -0.84 1.73 16.06
CA LEU A 130 -0.19 2.88 16.69
C LEU A 130 -0.85 3.23 18.03
N LEU A 131 -2.18 3.12 18.10
CA LEU A 131 -2.95 3.36 19.32
C LEU A 131 -2.58 2.34 20.43
N VAL A 132 -2.56 1.05 20.11
CA VAL A 132 -2.17 -0.01 21.05
C VAL A 132 -0.72 0.16 21.52
N ARG A 133 0.16 0.62 20.63
CA ARG A 133 1.56 0.93 20.95
C ARG A 133 1.74 2.26 21.69
N ARG A 134 0.68 3.04 21.88
CA ARG A 134 0.70 4.40 22.44
C ARG A 134 1.68 5.34 21.72
N ASP A 135 1.85 5.13 20.41
CA ASP A 135 2.68 6.00 19.57
C ASP A 135 1.86 7.23 19.14
N TRP A 136 1.73 8.19 20.06
CA TRP A 136 0.96 9.41 19.83
C TRP A 136 1.52 10.26 18.69
N LYS A 137 2.85 10.24 18.48
CA LYS A 137 3.48 10.92 17.35
C LYS A 137 3.08 10.28 16.04
N GLY A 138 3.05 8.94 15.99
CA GLY A 138 2.59 8.19 14.84
C GLY A 138 1.11 8.43 14.53
N ILE A 139 0.26 8.48 15.56
CA ILE A 139 -1.17 8.80 15.39
C ILE A 139 -1.35 10.21 14.83
N ALA A 140 -0.66 11.20 15.43
CA ALA A 140 -0.72 12.58 14.95
C ALA A 140 -0.25 12.70 13.49
N ALA A 141 0.83 11.99 13.13
CA ALA A 141 1.34 11.95 11.76
C ALA A 141 0.35 11.29 10.78
N LEU A 142 -0.29 10.19 11.17
CA LEU A 142 -1.34 9.54 10.39
C LEU A 142 -2.50 10.49 10.12
N VAL A 143 -3.03 11.10 11.18
CA VAL A 143 -4.17 12.03 11.07
C VAL A 143 -3.80 13.23 10.22
N ALA A 144 -2.64 13.87 10.50
CA ALA A 144 -2.19 15.04 9.73
C ALA A 144 -2.02 14.72 8.24
N THR A 145 -1.40 13.58 7.93
CA THR A 145 -1.17 13.17 6.53
C THR A 145 -2.49 12.82 5.84
N PHE A 146 -3.39 12.10 6.52
CA PHE A 146 -4.71 11.80 5.97
C PHE A 146 -5.51 13.08 5.71
N LEU A 147 -5.56 14.02 6.67
CA LEU A 147 -6.21 15.31 6.48
C LEU A 147 -5.57 16.12 5.35
N ALA A 148 -4.24 16.05 5.18
CA ALA A 148 -3.57 16.68 4.05
C ALA A 148 -4.03 16.09 2.70
N THR A 149 -4.25 14.77 2.60
CA THR A 149 -4.80 14.17 1.37
C THR A 149 -6.23 14.64 1.08
N ILE A 150 -7.05 14.83 2.13
CA ILE A 150 -8.40 15.39 2.00
C ILE A 150 -8.30 16.85 1.51
N ALA A 151 -7.46 17.67 2.15
CA ALA A 151 -7.28 19.07 1.76
C ALA A 151 -6.82 19.20 0.30
N ILE A 152 -5.86 18.38 -0.14
CA ILE A 152 -5.43 18.33 -1.54
C ILE A 152 -6.60 17.99 -2.46
N GLY A 153 -7.45 17.04 -2.08
CA GLY A 153 -8.66 16.69 -2.82
C GLY A 153 -9.61 17.89 -2.97
N PHE A 154 -9.87 18.64 -1.89
CA PHE A 154 -10.73 19.83 -1.93
C PHE A 154 -10.14 20.98 -2.75
N ILE A 155 -8.81 21.16 -2.71
CA ILE A 155 -8.14 22.22 -3.47
C ILE A 155 -8.15 21.92 -4.97
N LEU A 156 -7.87 20.68 -5.37
CA LEU A 156 -7.68 20.32 -6.78
C LEU A 156 -8.95 19.80 -7.45
N LEU A 157 -9.92 19.33 -6.67
CA LEU A 157 -11.22 18.80 -7.13
C LEU A 157 -12.37 19.43 -6.32
N PRO A 158 -12.57 20.76 -6.42
CA PRO A 158 -13.49 21.49 -5.54
C PRO A 158 -14.97 21.11 -5.74
N ASN A 159 -15.34 20.57 -6.89
CA ASN A 159 -16.71 20.15 -7.17
C ASN A 159 -16.97 18.69 -6.77
N GLU A 160 -16.00 17.81 -6.94
CA GLU A 160 -16.13 16.37 -6.73
C GLU A 160 -15.86 15.96 -5.27
N ALA A 161 -14.95 16.67 -4.59
CA ALA A 161 -14.60 16.34 -3.21
C ALA A 161 -15.78 16.50 -2.24
N PRO A 162 -16.57 17.59 -2.29
CA PRO A 162 -17.77 17.69 -1.44
C PRO A 162 -18.80 16.61 -1.73
N GLN A 163 -18.99 16.23 -2.99
CA GLN A 163 -19.90 15.15 -3.35
C GLN A 163 -19.50 13.83 -2.74
N PHE A 164 -18.21 13.49 -2.79
CA PHE A 164 -17.71 12.25 -2.17
C PHE A 164 -17.88 12.26 -0.65
N TRP A 165 -17.52 13.36 0.02
CA TRP A 165 -17.50 13.39 1.48
C TRP A 165 -18.86 13.64 2.13
N PHE A 166 -19.79 14.30 1.43
CA PHE A 166 -21.06 14.73 2.02
C PHE A 166 -22.32 14.19 1.31
N SER A 167 -22.20 13.61 0.10
CA SER A 167 -23.36 13.12 -0.65
C SER A 167 -23.33 11.61 -0.91
N ALA A 168 -22.20 10.94 -0.67
CA ALA A 168 -22.04 9.51 -0.91
C ALA A 168 -22.23 8.62 0.35
N ILE A 169 -22.75 9.24 1.44
CA ILE A 169 -23.06 8.55 2.70
C ILE A 169 -24.56 8.42 2.85
#